data_5c46a0438f79590b5ebb9702cb8be647
#
_entry.id   5c46a0438f79590b5ebb9702cb8be647
#
_cell.length_a   1.000
_cell.length_b   1.000
_cell.length_c   1.000
_cell.angle_alpha   90.00
_cell.angle_beta   90.00
_cell.angle_gamma   90.00
#
_symmetry.space_group_name_H-M   'P 1'
#
loop_
_entity.id
_entity.type
_entity.pdbx_description
1 polymer ?
#
loop_
_entity_poly.entity_id
_entity_poly.type
_entity_poly.pdbx_seq_one_letter_code
_entity_poly.pdbx_strand_id
1 'polypeptide(L)'
;MEVICKSLNGVKFICLRNSKGKIFSKLKIESRTDWNELLKNKCYEVWSHTGKNPERIIMNQSAYSELECEKVSEVSLRKKQSGLFYESIPVVVK
;
A
#
# COMPACT_ATOMS: atom_id res chain seq x y z
N MET A 1 -10.95 1.81 -6.26
CA MET A 1 -10.61 1.57 -4.84
C MET A 1 -9.14 1.84 -4.63
N GLU A 2 -8.80 2.50 -3.52
CA GLU A 2 -7.42 2.89 -3.21
C GLU A 2 -6.97 2.22 -1.91
N VAL A 3 -5.69 1.86 -1.85
CA VAL A 3 -5.06 1.38 -0.62
C VAL A 3 -4.34 2.55 0.03
N ILE A 4 -4.60 2.82 1.30
CA ILE A 4 -3.97 3.92 2.04
C ILE A 4 -3.11 3.34 3.14
N CYS A 5 -1.84 3.73 3.15
CA CYS A 5 -0.84 3.24 4.07
C CYS A 5 -0.20 4.39 4.84
N LYS A 6 -0.10 4.26 6.15
CA LYS A 6 0.57 5.25 7.00
C LYS A 6 1.42 4.55 8.04
N SER A 7 2.58 5.10 8.32
CA SER A 7 3.42 4.67 9.41
C SER A 7 3.61 5.85 10.35
N LEU A 8 3.25 5.68 11.62
CA LEU A 8 3.35 6.72 12.64
C LEU A 8 3.92 6.09 13.91
N ASN A 9 5.09 6.57 14.34
CA ASN A 9 5.75 6.12 15.58
C ASN A 9 5.87 4.59 15.68
N GLY A 10 6.26 3.95 14.58
CA GLY A 10 6.44 2.49 14.53
C GLY A 10 5.17 1.69 14.38
N VAL A 11 4.02 2.34 14.30
CA VAL A 11 2.73 1.68 14.10
C VAL A 11 2.31 1.84 12.65
N LYS A 12 1.94 0.72 12.02
CA LYS A 12 1.51 0.69 10.64
C LYS A 12 -0.02 0.68 10.55
N PHE A 13 -0.54 1.56 9.71
CA PHE A 13 -1.98 1.64 9.43
C PHE A 13 -2.20 1.38 7.95
N ILE A 14 -3.15 0.52 7.65
CA ILE A 14 -3.53 0.26 6.27
C ILE A 14 -5.05 0.17 6.18
N CYS A 15 -5.63 0.78 5.15
CA CYS A 15 -7.08 0.75 4.95
C CYS A 15 -7.40 0.83 3.47
N LEU A 16 -8.65 0.58 3.14
CA LEU A 16 -9.17 0.72 1.79
C LEU A 16 -10.11 1.91 1.73
N ARG A 17 -10.09 2.65 0.63
CA ARG A 17 -10.98 3.78 0.39
C ARG A 17 -11.66 3.58 -0.97
N ASN A 18 -12.99 3.69 -1.00
CA ASN A 18 -13.74 3.55 -2.24
C ASN A 18 -13.76 4.88 -3.03
N SER A 19 -14.35 4.87 -4.23
CA SER A 19 -14.41 6.05 -5.10
C SER A 19 -15.22 7.19 -4.49
N LYS A 20 -16.06 6.90 -3.51
CA LYS A 20 -16.87 7.91 -2.81
C LYS A 20 -16.15 8.49 -1.59
N GLY A 21 -14.90 8.08 -1.36
CA GLY A 21 -14.11 8.55 -0.24
C GLY A 21 -14.36 7.83 1.07
N LYS A 22 -15.23 6.82 1.08
CA LYS A 22 -15.50 6.05 2.30
C LYS A 22 -14.33 5.13 2.62
N ILE A 23 -13.85 5.17 3.87
CA ILE A 23 -12.76 4.35 4.35
C ILE A 23 -13.32 3.11 5.04
N PHE A 24 -12.78 1.95 4.69
CA PHE A 24 -13.18 0.68 5.29
C PHE A 24 -12.01 -0.30 5.31
N SER A 25 -12.22 -1.47 5.90
CA SER A 25 -11.17 -2.50 6.04
C SER A 25 -9.91 -1.96 6.69
N LYS A 26 -10.08 -1.25 7.82
CA LYS A 26 -8.96 -0.66 8.56
C LYS A 26 -8.20 -1.72 9.33
N LEU A 27 -6.89 -1.64 9.30
CA LEU A 27 -6.02 -2.52 10.05
C LEU A 27 -4.91 -1.71 10.69
N LYS A 28 -4.73 -1.87 12.00
CA LYS A 28 -3.64 -1.26 12.75
C LYS A 28 -2.70 -2.37 13.17
N ILE A 29 -1.42 -2.27 12.83
CA ILE A 29 -0.44 -3.28 13.12
C ILE A 29 0.71 -2.71 13.93
N GLU A 30 0.92 -3.27 15.11
CA GLU A 30 2.03 -2.91 15.99
C GLU A 30 3.19 -3.89 15.86
N SER A 31 3.03 -4.95 15.07
CA SER A 31 4.03 -5.97 14.86
C SER A 31 5.04 -5.57 13.78
N ARG A 32 6.06 -6.41 13.59
CA ARG A 32 7.09 -6.23 12.58
C ARG A 32 6.70 -6.77 11.20
N THR A 33 5.42 -6.91 10.93
CA THR A 33 4.94 -7.37 9.62
C THR A 33 5.42 -6.42 8.52
N ASP A 34 5.99 -6.96 7.47
CA ASP A 34 6.53 -6.17 6.36
C ASP A 34 5.42 -5.49 5.57
N TRP A 35 5.71 -4.28 5.07
CA TRP A 35 4.79 -3.57 4.19
C TRP A 35 4.46 -4.38 2.94
N ASN A 36 5.43 -5.11 2.41
CA ASN A 36 5.21 -5.92 1.22
C ASN A 36 4.13 -6.97 1.45
N GLU A 37 4.15 -7.63 2.60
CA GLU A 37 3.13 -8.62 2.97
C GLU A 37 1.77 -7.95 3.15
N LEU A 38 1.71 -6.82 3.85
CA LEU A 38 0.47 -6.08 4.07
C LEU A 38 -0.14 -5.61 2.75
N LEU A 39 0.69 -5.07 1.85
CA LEU A 39 0.23 -4.61 0.55
C LEU A 39 -0.30 -5.75 -0.31
N LYS A 40 0.38 -6.89 -0.32
CA LYS A 40 -0.10 -8.05 -1.07
C LYS A 40 -1.46 -8.52 -0.58
N ASN A 41 -1.63 -8.58 0.75
CA ASN A 41 -2.89 -9.01 1.35
C ASN A 41 -4.02 -8.03 1.03
N LYS A 42 -3.77 -6.72 1.10
CA LYS A 42 -4.79 -5.71 0.79
C LYS A 42 -5.12 -5.68 -0.70
N CYS A 43 -4.13 -5.80 -1.56
CA CYS A 43 -4.37 -5.86 -3.01
C CYS A 43 -5.18 -7.10 -3.37
N TYR A 44 -4.89 -8.23 -2.75
CA TYR A 44 -5.67 -9.45 -2.93
C TYR A 44 -7.12 -9.26 -2.46
N GLU A 45 -7.32 -8.59 -1.32
CA GLU A 45 -8.65 -8.30 -0.80
C GLU A 45 -9.45 -7.47 -1.82
N VAL A 46 -8.85 -6.42 -2.39
CA VAL A 46 -9.49 -5.60 -3.41
C VAL A 46 -9.83 -6.44 -4.64
N TRP A 47 -8.87 -7.24 -5.10
CA TRP A 47 -9.07 -8.08 -6.27
C TRP A 47 -10.19 -9.09 -6.06
N SER A 48 -10.27 -9.70 -4.89
CA SER A 48 -11.30 -10.70 -4.60
C SER A 48 -12.71 -10.11 -4.55
N HIS A 49 -12.84 -8.81 -4.22
CA HIS A 49 -14.12 -8.13 -4.17
C HIS A 49 -14.52 -7.46 -5.48
N THR A 50 -13.56 -6.98 -6.26
CA THR A 50 -13.84 -6.17 -7.45
C THR A 50 -13.41 -6.81 -8.76
N GLY A 51 -12.59 -7.86 -8.71
CA GLY A 51 -11.99 -8.47 -9.90
C GLY A 51 -10.88 -7.64 -10.51
N LYS A 52 -10.45 -6.56 -9.84
CA LYS A 52 -9.41 -5.64 -10.34
C LYS A 52 -8.42 -5.31 -9.25
N ASN A 53 -7.21 -4.89 -9.65
CA ASN A 53 -6.23 -4.35 -8.72
C ASN A 53 -6.69 -2.98 -8.22
N PRO A 54 -6.19 -2.51 -7.06
CA PRO A 54 -6.43 -1.14 -6.63
C PRO A 54 -6.00 -0.13 -7.69
N GLU A 55 -6.66 1.01 -7.75
CA GLU A 55 -6.32 2.07 -8.70
C GLU A 55 -4.97 2.70 -8.36
N ARG A 56 -4.67 2.82 -7.07
CA ARG A 56 -3.42 3.39 -6.58
C ARG A 56 -3.19 3.02 -5.13
N ILE A 57 -1.94 3.17 -4.70
CA ILE A 57 -1.53 3.01 -3.31
C ILE A 57 -1.05 4.37 -2.83
N ILE A 58 -1.61 4.88 -1.74
CA ILE A 58 -1.22 6.16 -1.16
C ILE A 58 -0.47 5.87 0.13
N MET A 59 0.76 6.38 0.25
CA MET A 59 1.62 6.16 1.40
C MET A 59 2.11 7.49 1.95
N ASN A 60 2.26 7.59 3.29
CA ASN A 60 3.01 8.72 3.82
C ASN A 60 4.51 8.44 3.66
N GLN A 61 5.33 9.46 3.87
CA GLN A 61 6.78 9.34 3.64
C GLN A 61 7.40 8.24 4.50
N SER A 62 6.97 8.11 5.75
CA SER A 62 7.50 7.09 6.66
C SER A 62 7.19 5.68 6.16
N ALA A 63 5.96 5.43 5.72
CA ALA A 63 5.57 4.13 5.19
C ALA A 63 6.36 3.81 3.93
N TYR A 64 6.53 4.77 3.04
CA TYR A 64 7.29 4.58 1.81
C TYR A 64 8.76 4.26 2.10
N SER A 65 9.37 4.98 3.04
CA SER A 65 10.76 4.75 3.42
C SER A 65 10.94 3.34 4.01
N GLU A 66 10.00 2.88 4.81
CA GLU A 66 10.03 1.53 5.37
C GLU A 66 9.92 0.49 4.26
N LEU A 67 9.03 0.70 3.29
CA LEU A 67 8.86 -0.21 2.15
C LEU A 67 10.15 -0.28 1.31
N GLU A 68 10.80 0.86 1.05
CA GLU A 68 12.04 0.89 0.30
C GLU A 68 13.15 0.08 0.96
N CYS A 69 13.16 0.02 2.29
CA CYS A 69 14.18 -0.70 3.04
C CYS A 69 13.95 -2.20 3.06
N GLU A 70 12.79 -2.68 2.62
CA GLU A 70 12.50 -4.11 2.59
C GLU A 70 13.17 -4.76 1.38
N LYS A 71 13.82 -5.90 1.59
CA LYS A 71 14.52 -6.61 0.51
C LYS A 71 13.62 -6.98 -0.65
N VAL A 72 12.38 -7.34 -0.37
CA VAL A 72 11.42 -7.79 -1.38
C VAL A 72 10.97 -6.63 -2.26
N SER A 73 11.07 -5.39 -1.79
CA SER A 73 10.66 -4.21 -2.55
C SER A 73 11.51 -3.98 -3.80
N GLU A 74 12.73 -4.51 -3.84
CA GLU A 74 13.58 -4.41 -5.04
C GLU A 74 12.93 -5.04 -6.26
N VAL A 75 12.09 -6.05 -6.05
CA VAL A 75 11.38 -6.76 -7.13
C VAL A 75 10.03 -6.15 -7.41
N SER A 76 9.28 -5.79 -6.35
CA SER A 76 7.89 -5.34 -6.47
C SER A 76 7.76 -3.84 -6.69
N LEU A 77 8.64 -3.04 -6.07
CA LEU A 77 8.60 -1.58 -6.17
C LEU A 77 9.48 -1.13 -7.34
N ARG A 78 8.87 -0.47 -8.33
CA ARG A 78 9.59 -0.01 -9.52
C ARG A 78 9.37 1.47 -9.77
N LYS A 79 10.47 2.15 -10.10
CA LYS A 79 10.45 3.55 -10.47
C LYS A 79 10.58 3.65 -11.98
N LYS A 80 9.59 4.25 -12.63
CA LYS A 80 9.54 4.44 -14.09
C LYS A 80 9.44 5.93 -14.41
N GLN A 81 9.62 6.30 -15.68
CA GLN A 81 9.46 7.69 -16.12
C GLN A 81 8.07 8.25 -15.79
N SER A 82 7.05 7.41 -15.87
CA SER A 82 5.66 7.80 -15.57
C SER A 82 5.34 7.83 -14.07
N GLY A 83 6.28 7.43 -13.21
CA GLY A 83 6.10 7.48 -11.76
C GLY A 83 6.55 6.23 -11.04
N LEU A 84 6.10 6.09 -9.82
CA LEU A 84 6.43 4.98 -8.93
C LEU A 84 5.33 3.95 -8.96
N PHE A 85 5.70 2.68 -9.04
CA PHE A 85 4.75 1.57 -9.14
C PHE A 85 5.11 0.45 -8.17
N TYR A 86 4.10 -0.15 -7.57
CA TYR A 86 4.22 -1.40 -6.81
C TYR A 86 3.42 -2.46 -7.56
N GLU A 87 4.14 -3.42 -8.18
CA GLU A 87 3.55 -4.47 -9.00
C GLU A 87 2.50 -3.93 -9.99
N SER A 88 2.89 -2.89 -10.74
CA SER A 88 2.07 -2.22 -11.75
C SER A 88 0.95 -1.32 -11.19
N ILE A 89 0.86 -1.16 -9.88
CA ILE A 89 -0.11 -0.26 -9.25
C ILE A 89 0.59 1.06 -8.93
N PRO A 90 0.05 2.21 -9.39
CA PRO A 90 0.67 3.50 -9.09
C PRO A 90 0.76 3.78 -7.60
N VAL A 91 1.89 4.29 -7.15
CA VAL A 91 2.12 4.66 -5.75
C VAL A 91 2.25 6.18 -5.65
N VAL A 92 1.50 6.78 -4.74
CA VAL A 92 1.56 8.22 -4.46
C VAL A 92 2.07 8.40 -3.03
N VAL A 93 3.15 9.17 -2.89
CA VAL A 93 3.72 9.48 -1.57
C VAL A 93 3.28 10.90 -1.21
N LYS A 94 2.62 11.04 -0.07
CA LYS A 94 2.11 12.34 0.39
C LYS A 94 2.69 12.73 1.73
#